data_823aa81859cccb0feed4dceb75b1427b
#
_entry.id   823aa81859cccb0feed4dceb75b1427b
#
_cell.length_a   1.000
_cell.length_b   1.000
_cell.length_c   1.000
_cell.angle_alpha   90.00
_cell.angle_beta   90.00
_cell.angle_gamma   90.00
#
_symmetry.space_group_name_H-M   'P 1'
#
loop_
_entity.id
_entity.type
_entity.pdbx_description
1 polymer ?
#
loop_
_entity_poly.entity_id
_entity_poly.type
_entity_poly.pdbx_seq_one_letter_code
_entity_poly.pdbx_strand_id
1 'polypeptide(L)'
;MPTLPATEARTQCNVECELAKTTISQAKNIHDVEVRSKLVTNTKALLKSAHIKTHYQDAKLNWSEPSLLEFDTDNGTFRSITLQIQDSRYSILSNITAVFDSSWNISNYAEQLLSKTDNNKFLMQVYMNGDLVNQQVSDFDFISNEDIQKKLDEYASLPQTQGWGEAATCLTAVLGVDVAVAWIILGTCTTACAAQPIAAPVCAACIGAVAAMGAANVGGVIACFGLL
;
A
#
# COMPACT_ATOMS: atom_id res chain seq x y z
N MET A 1 12.33 -4.93 -25.04
CA MET A 1 11.73 -5.69 -23.93
C MET A 1 10.24 -5.69 -24.16
N PRO A 2 9.54 -6.80 -24.09
CA PRO A 2 8.12 -6.83 -24.42
C PRO A 2 7.33 -6.12 -23.34
N THR A 3 6.55 -5.13 -23.74
CA THR A 3 5.48 -4.53 -22.95
C THR A 3 4.42 -5.60 -22.74
N LEU A 4 4.17 -6.01 -21.50
CA LEU A 4 3.05 -6.87 -21.18
C LEU A 4 1.76 -6.15 -21.57
N PRO A 5 0.92 -6.72 -22.43
CA PRO A 5 -0.35 -6.11 -22.76
C PRO A 5 -1.27 -6.13 -21.55
N ALA A 6 -2.02 -5.05 -21.36
CA ALA A 6 -2.97 -4.85 -20.25
C ALA A 6 -3.99 -6.01 -20.09
N THR A 7 -4.10 -6.88 -21.07
CA THR A 7 -4.97 -8.06 -21.08
C THR A 7 -4.41 -9.22 -20.24
N GLU A 8 -3.07 -9.34 -20.07
CA GLU A 8 -2.48 -10.42 -19.25
C GLU A 8 -2.54 -10.13 -17.76
N ALA A 9 -2.52 -8.86 -17.34
CA ALA A 9 -2.73 -8.49 -15.93
C ALA A 9 -4.13 -8.87 -15.43
N ARG A 10 -5.13 -8.89 -16.32
CA ARG A 10 -6.50 -9.32 -15.98
C ARG A 10 -6.67 -10.81 -15.69
N THR A 11 -5.75 -11.65 -16.15
CA THR A 11 -5.89 -13.12 -16.06
C THR A 11 -5.22 -13.71 -14.82
N GLN A 12 -4.37 -12.94 -14.12
CA GLN A 12 -3.60 -13.44 -12.98
C GLN A 12 -4.22 -13.17 -11.60
N CYS A 13 -5.27 -12.38 -11.52
CA CYS A 13 -5.93 -12.03 -10.27
C CYS A 13 -7.20 -12.88 -10.07
N ASN A 14 -7.06 -14.18 -9.82
CA ASN A 14 -8.21 -15.09 -9.67
C ASN A 14 -8.69 -15.21 -8.20
N VAL A 15 -8.29 -16.27 -7.49
CA VAL A 15 -8.78 -16.60 -6.14
C VAL A 15 -8.17 -15.68 -5.07
N GLU A 16 -6.90 -15.28 -5.24
CA GLU A 16 -6.16 -14.49 -4.27
C GLU A 16 -6.63 -13.04 -4.22
N CYS A 17 -7.04 -12.47 -5.36
CA CYS A 17 -7.65 -11.14 -5.38
C CYS A 17 -9.04 -11.11 -4.75
N GLU A 18 -9.84 -12.15 -4.94
CA GLU A 18 -11.16 -12.24 -4.29
C GLU A 18 -11.00 -12.37 -2.77
N LEU A 19 -10.01 -13.13 -2.31
CA LEU A 19 -9.70 -13.22 -0.87
C LEU A 19 -9.21 -11.87 -0.32
N ALA A 20 -8.36 -11.17 -1.06
CA ALA A 20 -7.91 -9.85 -0.67
C ALA A 20 -9.05 -8.82 -0.65
N LYS A 21 -9.96 -8.86 -1.64
CA LYS A 21 -11.18 -8.03 -1.65
C LYS A 21 -12.06 -8.30 -0.43
N THR A 22 -12.29 -9.56 -0.11
CA THR A 22 -13.08 -9.95 1.05
C THR A 22 -12.43 -9.46 2.36
N THR A 23 -11.14 -9.70 2.52
CA THR A 23 -10.38 -9.27 3.70
C THR A 23 -10.44 -7.75 3.88
N ILE A 24 -10.26 -7.01 2.77
CA ILE A 24 -10.22 -5.55 2.81
C ILE A 24 -11.60 -4.93 3.04
N SER A 25 -12.66 -5.55 2.52
CA SER A 25 -14.04 -5.07 2.77
C SER A 25 -14.43 -5.16 4.24
N GLN A 26 -13.72 -5.97 5.01
CA GLN A 26 -13.89 -6.15 6.45
C GLN A 26 -12.88 -5.35 7.27
N ALA A 27 -11.93 -4.65 6.63
CA ALA A 27 -10.91 -3.87 7.31
C ALA A 27 -11.52 -2.72 8.11
N LYS A 28 -11.10 -2.60 9.36
CA LYS A 28 -11.55 -1.55 10.29
C LYS A 28 -10.36 -0.73 10.76
N ASN A 29 -10.52 0.58 10.83
CA ASN A 29 -9.52 1.44 11.47
C ASN A 29 -9.46 1.14 12.97
N ILE A 30 -8.24 0.97 13.50
CA ILE A 30 -8.03 0.74 14.92
C ILE A 30 -8.05 2.09 15.66
N HIS A 31 -9.07 2.28 16.49
CA HIS A 31 -9.21 3.47 17.34
C HIS A 31 -8.81 3.22 18.78
N ASP A 32 -8.78 1.96 19.23
CA ASP A 32 -8.39 1.59 20.58
C ASP A 32 -6.94 2.00 20.88
N VAL A 33 -6.75 2.79 21.93
CA VAL A 33 -5.46 3.41 22.28
C VAL A 33 -4.43 2.36 22.73
N GLU A 34 -4.86 1.31 23.41
CA GLU A 34 -3.96 0.26 23.89
C GLU A 34 -3.46 -0.58 22.73
N VAL A 35 -4.36 -0.97 21.82
CA VAL A 35 -4.03 -1.71 20.60
C VAL A 35 -3.08 -0.90 19.72
N ARG A 36 -3.36 0.39 19.51
CA ARG A 36 -2.49 1.31 18.77
C ARG A 36 -1.09 1.39 19.39
N SER A 37 -1.02 1.63 20.70
CA SER A 37 0.25 1.71 21.45
C SER A 37 1.05 0.41 21.33
N LYS A 38 0.38 -0.73 21.42
CA LYS A 38 1.00 -2.05 21.32
C LYS A 38 1.56 -2.32 19.91
N LEU A 39 0.82 -1.97 18.85
CA LEU A 39 1.29 -2.07 17.47
C LEU A 39 2.57 -1.25 17.26
N VAL A 40 2.56 0.02 17.68
CA VAL A 40 3.70 0.92 17.56
C VAL A 40 4.90 0.37 18.34
N THR A 41 4.69 -0.08 19.58
CA THR A 41 5.77 -0.58 20.44
C THR A 41 6.39 -1.86 19.88
N ASN A 42 5.56 -2.82 19.47
CA ASN A 42 6.04 -4.08 18.90
C ASN A 42 6.79 -3.84 17.59
N THR A 43 6.28 -2.99 16.71
CA THR A 43 6.94 -2.68 15.44
C THR A 43 8.30 -2.00 15.67
N LYS A 44 8.38 -1.04 16.61
CA LYS A 44 9.67 -0.43 16.99
C LYS A 44 10.67 -1.44 17.51
N ALA A 45 10.22 -2.39 18.34
CA ALA A 45 11.07 -3.45 18.88
C ALA A 45 11.59 -4.38 17.77
N LEU A 46 10.73 -4.78 16.83
CA LEU A 46 11.09 -5.65 15.71
C LEU A 46 12.06 -4.97 14.72
N LEU A 47 11.86 -3.69 14.44
CA LEU A 47 12.80 -2.90 13.62
C LEU A 47 14.16 -2.77 14.32
N LYS A 48 14.17 -2.45 15.62
CA LYS A 48 15.40 -2.31 16.41
C LYS A 48 16.19 -3.62 16.51
N SER A 49 15.51 -4.75 16.59
CA SER A 49 16.13 -6.08 16.68
C SER A 49 16.45 -6.70 15.33
N ALA A 50 16.25 -5.98 14.23
CA ALA A 50 16.41 -6.44 12.85
C ALA A 50 15.59 -7.70 12.49
N HIS A 51 14.52 -8.00 13.23
CA HIS A 51 13.54 -9.01 12.82
C HIS A 51 12.75 -8.55 11.58
N ILE A 52 12.49 -7.24 11.47
CA ILE A 52 12.06 -6.62 10.23
C ILE A 52 13.29 -6.07 9.53
N LYS A 53 13.68 -6.71 8.43
CA LYS A 53 14.78 -6.26 7.57
C LYS A 53 14.27 -5.15 6.66
N THR A 54 14.98 -4.05 6.60
CA THR A 54 14.62 -2.88 5.80
C THR A 54 15.72 -2.55 4.79
N HIS A 55 15.31 -1.99 3.66
CA HIS A 55 16.20 -1.60 2.57
C HIS A 55 16.22 -0.07 2.36
N TYR A 56 15.33 0.67 3.03
CA TYR A 56 15.42 2.13 3.06
C TYR A 56 16.65 2.56 3.87
N GLN A 57 17.52 3.34 3.24
CA GLN A 57 18.80 3.76 3.83
C GLN A 57 18.56 4.98 4.74
N ASP A 58 18.75 4.83 6.04
CA ASP A 58 18.74 5.92 7.04
C ASP A 58 17.53 6.88 7.00
N ALA A 59 16.48 6.50 6.27
CA ALA A 59 15.25 7.28 6.18
C ALA A 59 14.44 7.20 7.48
N LYS A 60 13.67 8.25 7.77
CA LYS A 60 12.78 8.29 8.92
C LYS A 60 11.42 7.68 8.58
N LEU A 61 10.79 7.05 9.55
CA LEU A 61 9.41 6.59 9.46
C LEU A 61 8.47 7.60 10.11
N ASN A 62 7.31 7.82 9.50
CA ASN A 62 6.26 8.68 10.07
C ASN A 62 5.50 7.94 11.19
N TRP A 63 5.97 8.10 12.41
CA TRP A 63 5.33 7.52 13.59
C TRP A 63 4.16 8.36 14.12
N SER A 64 3.98 9.58 13.65
CA SER A 64 2.89 10.47 14.09
C SER A 64 1.55 10.07 13.48
N GLU A 65 1.56 9.55 12.26
CA GLU A 65 0.38 9.24 11.48
C GLU A 65 0.44 7.84 10.86
N PRO A 66 0.53 6.76 11.68
CA PRO A 66 0.50 5.41 11.16
C PRO A 66 -0.91 5.04 10.69
N SER A 67 -1.01 4.36 9.55
CA SER A 67 -2.26 3.67 9.18
C SER A 67 -2.36 2.36 9.96
N LEU A 68 -3.43 2.18 10.73
CA LEU A 68 -3.63 1.03 11.61
C LEU A 68 -4.96 0.36 11.27
N LEU A 69 -4.89 -0.89 10.80
CA LEU A 69 -6.06 -1.64 10.37
C LEU A 69 -6.16 -2.97 11.11
N GLU A 70 -7.40 -3.40 11.36
CA GLU A 70 -7.74 -4.72 11.84
C GLU A 70 -8.61 -5.42 10.78
N PHE A 71 -8.34 -6.68 10.51
CA PHE A 71 -9.11 -7.51 9.60
C PHE A 71 -9.43 -8.85 10.22
N ASP A 72 -10.63 -9.31 10.00
CA ASP A 72 -11.04 -10.66 10.35
C ASP A 72 -10.94 -11.56 9.10
N THR A 73 -10.35 -12.72 9.26
CA THR A 73 -10.23 -13.75 8.22
C THR A 73 -10.61 -15.10 8.80
N ASP A 74 -10.77 -16.11 7.95
CA ASP A 74 -11.02 -17.50 8.40
C ASP A 74 -9.89 -18.04 9.30
N ASN A 75 -8.69 -17.45 9.21
CA ASN A 75 -7.54 -17.82 10.01
C ASN A 75 -7.38 -16.98 11.30
N GLY A 76 -8.36 -16.13 11.61
CA GLY A 76 -8.37 -15.27 12.78
C GLY A 76 -8.22 -13.79 12.48
N THR A 77 -8.10 -13.01 13.56
CA THR A 77 -7.95 -11.55 13.47
C THR A 77 -6.50 -11.17 13.24
N PHE A 78 -6.25 -10.36 12.23
CA PHE A 78 -4.95 -9.76 11.95
C PHE A 78 -4.99 -8.24 12.17
N ARG A 79 -3.84 -7.68 12.52
CA ARG A 79 -3.67 -6.23 12.71
C ARG A 79 -2.46 -5.76 11.94
N SER A 80 -2.58 -4.64 11.24
CA SER A 80 -1.46 -4.05 10.52
C SER A 80 -1.13 -2.65 11.02
N ILE A 81 0.13 -2.31 10.87
CA ILE A 81 0.65 -0.96 10.97
C ILE A 81 1.41 -0.64 9.69
N THR A 82 1.04 0.43 9.01
CA THR A 82 1.76 0.96 7.86
C THR A 82 2.32 2.33 8.19
N LEU A 83 3.61 2.50 7.93
CA LEU A 83 4.39 3.70 8.22
C LEU A 83 4.97 4.24 6.91
N GLN A 84 4.68 5.49 6.61
CA GLN A 84 5.27 6.20 5.48
C GLN A 84 6.77 6.43 5.71
N ILE A 85 7.57 6.30 4.65
CA ILE A 85 9.01 6.60 4.65
C ILE A 85 9.19 8.08 4.32
N GLN A 86 9.79 8.82 5.25
CA GLN A 86 10.01 10.27 5.15
C GLN A 86 11.47 10.55 4.76
N ASP A 87 11.71 10.62 3.45
CA ASP A 87 13.03 10.98 2.91
C ASP A 87 12.86 11.47 1.47
N SER A 88 13.62 12.50 1.07
CA SER A 88 13.54 13.09 -0.27
C SER A 88 13.99 12.16 -1.41
N ARG A 89 14.69 11.08 -1.10
CA ARG A 89 15.10 10.05 -2.07
C ARG A 89 13.93 9.16 -2.49
N TYR A 90 12.87 9.12 -1.69
CA TYR A 90 11.71 8.27 -1.90
C TYR A 90 10.45 9.11 -2.11
N SER A 91 9.55 8.59 -2.92
CA SER A 91 8.20 9.13 -3.03
C SER A 91 7.45 8.99 -1.69
N ILE A 92 6.55 9.93 -1.40
CA ILE A 92 5.63 9.85 -0.25
C ILE A 92 4.76 8.59 -0.26
N LEU A 93 4.68 7.90 -1.40
CA LEU A 93 3.98 6.61 -1.54
C LEU A 93 4.79 5.44 -0.97
N SER A 94 6.09 5.66 -0.63
CA SER A 94 6.94 4.62 -0.06
C SER A 94 6.57 4.37 1.40
N ASN A 95 6.50 3.10 1.76
CA ASN A 95 6.05 2.70 3.09
C ASN A 95 6.63 1.36 3.54
N ILE A 96 6.50 1.09 4.82
CA ILE A 96 6.69 -0.22 5.42
C ILE A 96 5.42 -0.63 6.15
N THR A 97 5.00 -1.87 5.95
CA THR A 97 3.83 -2.47 6.60
C THR A 97 4.24 -3.69 7.39
N ALA A 98 3.82 -3.78 8.65
CA ALA A 98 3.95 -4.98 9.47
C ALA A 98 2.55 -5.50 9.82
N VAL A 99 2.36 -6.82 9.73
CA VAL A 99 1.11 -7.51 10.02
C VAL A 99 1.32 -8.47 11.18
N PHE A 100 0.45 -8.39 12.17
CA PHE A 100 0.46 -9.21 13.38
C PHE A 100 -0.76 -10.12 13.41
N ASP A 101 -0.58 -11.34 13.89
CA ASP A 101 -1.65 -12.28 14.18
C ASP A 101 -2.39 -11.92 15.50
N SER A 102 -3.43 -12.68 15.83
CA SER A 102 -4.19 -12.52 17.08
C SER A 102 -3.35 -12.68 18.34
N SER A 103 -2.25 -13.44 18.26
CA SER A 103 -1.28 -13.66 19.35
C SER A 103 -0.18 -12.60 19.42
N TRP A 104 -0.25 -11.58 18.55
CA TRP A 104 0.75 -10.50 18.45
C TRP A 104 2.12 -10.93 17.92
N ASN A 105 2.21 -12.08 17.27
CA ASN A 105 3.38 -12.45 16.51
C ASN A 105 3.35 -11.74 15.15
N ILE A 106 4.54 -11.36 14.65
CA ILE A 106 4.62 -10.87 13.28
C ILE A 106 4.31 -12.02 12.31
N SER A 107 3.28 -11.84 11.51
CA SER A 107 2.88 -12.79 10.48
C SER A 107 3.65 -12.54 9.18
N ASN A 108 3.65 -11.29 8.75
CA ASN A 108 4.32 -10.85 7.53
C ASN A 108 4.71 -9.38 7.66
N TYR A 109 5.67 -8.96 6.84
CA TYR A 109 5.92 -7.55 6.61
C TYR A 109 6.28 -7.30 5.15
N ALA A 110 5.99 -6.09 4.68
CA ALA A 110 6.32 -5.63 3.34
C ALA A 110 6.98 -4.25 3.40
N GLU A 111 7.90 -4.00 2.51
CA GLU A 111 8.48 -2.69 2.27
C GLU A 111 8.28 -2.34 0.80
N GLN A 112 7.76 -1.15 0.55
CA GLN A 112 7.54 -0.62 -0.78
C GLN A 112 8.37 0.64 -0.94
N LEU A 113 9.35 0.59 -1.83
CA LEU A 113 10.24 1.69 -2.13
C LEU A 113 9.97 2.21 -3.53
N LEU A 114 9.59 3.47 -3.61
CA LEU A 114 9.41 4.19 -4.87
C LEU A 114 10.44 5.31 -4.90
N SER A 115 11.42 5.18 -5.77
CA SER A 115 12.49 6.14 -5.92
C SER A 115 12.60 6.65 -7.36
N LYS A 116 13.42 7.67 -7.56
CA LYS A 116 13.68 8.25 -8.86
C LYS A 116 14.88 7.57 -9.53
N THR A 117 14.74 7.17 -10.79
CA THR A 117 15.88 6.75 -11.62
C THR A 117 16.64 7.94 -12.19
N ASP A 118 17.86 7.72 -12.71
CA ASP A 118 18.64 8.73 -13.44
C ASP A 118 17.88 9.30 -14.66
N ASN A 119 17.02 8.51 -15.28
CA ASN A 119 16.18 8.90 -16.41
C ASN A 119 14.85 9.54 -15.99
N ASN A 120 14.73 10.01 -14.75
CA ASN A 120 13.53 10.66 -14.21
C ASN A 120 12.26 9.78 -14.26
N LYS A 121 12.39 8.46 -14.08
CA LYS A 121 11.27 7.53 -13.98
C LYS A 121 11.12 7.04 -12.55
N PHE A 122 9.93 6.48 -12.20
CA PHE A 122 9.79 5.77 -10.93
C PHE A 122 10.47 4.40 -11.02
N LEU A 123 11.32 4.10 -10.05
CA LEU A 123 11.77 2.76 -9.72
C LEU A 123 10.90 2.25 -8.57
N MET A 124 10.15 1.20 -8.81
CA MET A 124 9.32 0.52 -7.82
C MET A 124 10.03 -0.75 -7.36
N GLN A 125 10.21 -0.90 -6.06
CA GLN A 125 10.76 -2.09 -5.44
C GLN A 125 9.83 -2.54 -4.31
N VAL A 126 9.46 -3.82 -4.32
CA VAL A 126 8.62 -4.44 -3.29
C VAL A 126 9.38 -5.57 -2.65
N TYR A 127 9.54 -5.49 -1.35
CA TYR A 127 10.15 -6.52 -0.52
C TYR A 127 9.09 -7.15 0.37
N MET A 128 9.10 -8.48 0.47
CA MET A 128 8.24 -9.26 1.36
C MET A 128 9.12 -10.07 2.30
N ASN A 129 8.93 -9.89 3.60
CA ASN A 129 9.72 -10.55 4.64
C ASN A 129 11.24 -10.38 4.46
N GLY A 130 11.65 -9.26 3.87
CA GLY A 130 13.04 -8.89 3.61
C GLY A 130 13.59 -9.36 2.26
N ASP A 131 12.82 -10.07 1.45
CA ASP A 131 13.24 -10.54 0.12
C ASP A 131 12.62 -9.67 -0.98
N LEU A 132 13.40 -9.29 -1.99
CA LEU A 132 12.91 -8.55 -3.15
C LEU A 132 12.00 -9.46 -3.99
N VAL A 133 10.71 -9.12 -4.05
CA VAL A 133 9.71 -9.90 -4.82
C VAL A 133 9.33 -9.24 -6.14
N ASN A 134 9.51 -7.92 -6.24
CA ASN A 134 9.32 -7.21 -7.51
C ASN A 134 10.24 -5.99 -7.61
N GLN A 135 10.74 -5.76 -8.83
CA GLN A 135 11.43 -4.52 -9.19
C GLN A 135 11.06 -4.14 -10.61
N GLN A 136 10.55 -2.92 -10.77
CA GLN A 136 10.13 -2.41 -12.07
C GLN A 136 10.44 -0.92 -12.20
N VAL A 137 10.87 -0.51 -13.39
CA VAL A 137 10.90 0.90 -13.78
C VAL A 137 9.62 1.21 -14.53
N SER A 138 8.90 2.23 -14.10
CA SER A 138 7.67 2.66 -14.78
C SER A 138 7.97 3.42 -16.07
N ASP A 139 6.98 3.48 -16.96
CA ASP A 139 7.03 4.36 -18.14
C ASP A 139 6.71 5.83 -17.80
N PHE A 140 6.25 6.10 -16.57
CA PHE A 140 5.87 7.43 -16.11
C PHE A 140 7.06 8.19 -15.52
N ASP A 141 7.08 9.51 -15.76
CA ASP A 141 8.04 10.39 -15.13
C ASP A 141 7.85 10.48 -13.62
N PHE A 142 8.95 10.60 -12.88
CA PHE A 142 8.90 10.79 -11.45
C PHE A 142 8.22 12.13 -11.13
N ILE A 143 7.23 12.08 -10.26
CA ILE A 143 6.48 13.24 -9.78
C ILE A 143 7.01 13.60 -8.40
N SER A 144 7.24 14.88 -8.14
CA SER A 144 7.74 15.34 -6.84
C SER A 144 6.75 15.05 -5.71
N ASN A 145 7.26 14.92 -4.50
CA ASN A 145 6.42 14.69 -3.33
C ASN A 145 5.45 15.86 -3.09
N GLU A 146 5.89 17.09 -3.37
CA GLU A 146 5.09 18.30 -3.29
C GLU A 146 3.93 18.28 -4.30
N ASP A 147 4.20 17.84 -5.53
CA ASP A 147 3.16 17.75 -6.56
C ASP A 147 2.16 16.64 -6.27
N ILE A 148 2.62 15.48 -5.75
CA ILE A 148 1.73 14.40 -5.33
C ILE A 148 0.84 14.90 -4.19
N GLN A 149 1.42 15.51 -3.15
CA GLN A 149 0.66 16.02 -2.01
C GLN A 149 -0.35 17.08 -2.43
N LYS A 150 0.05 18.02 -3.27
CA LYS A 150 -0.85 19.04 -3.81
C LYS A 150 -2.05 18.43 -4.52
N LYS A 151 -1.85 17.40 -5.34
CA LYS A 151 -2.94 16.71 -6.03
C LYS A 151 -3.87 16.00 -5.05
N LEU A 152 -3.33 15.35 -4.01
CA LEU A 152 -4.12 14.72 -2.97
C LEU A 152 -4.99 15.75 -2.22
N ASP A 153 -4.42 16.91 -1.88
CA ASP A 153 -5.11 17.99 -1.17
C ASP A 153 -6.20 18.63 -2.04
N GLU A 154 -5.91 18.87 -3.32
CA GLU A 154 -6.89 19.41 -4.29
C GLU A 154 -8.09 18.49 -4.40
N TYR A 155 -7.87 17.17 -4.49
CA TYR A 155 -8.95 16.20 -4.62
C TYR A 155 -9.80 16.08 -3.34
N ALA A 156 -9.19 16.12 -2.18
CA ALA A 156 -9.92 16.09 -0.91
C ALA A 156 -10.98 17.21 -0.80
N SER A 157 -10.82 18.28 -1.59
CA SER A 157 -11.74 19.43 -1.65
C SER A 157 -12.88 19.28 -2.67
N LEU A 158 -12.85 18.26 -3.55
CA LEU A 158 -13.84 18.10 -4.61
C LEU A 158 -15.08 17.28 -4.15
N PRO A 159 -16.28 17.59 -4.69
CA PRO A 159 -17.46 16.75 -4.47
C PRO A 159 -17.23 15.36 -5.07
N GLN A 160 -17.47 14.31 -4.29
CA GLN A 160 -17.30 12.92 -4.73
C GLN A 160 -18.38 12.58 -5.77
N THR A 161 -18.01 12.44 -7.04
CA THR A 161 -18.88 11.92 -8.10
C THR A 161 -18.54 10.48 -8.40
N GLN A 162 -19.56 9.62 -8.43
CA GLN A 162 -19.40 8.21 -8.78
C GLN A 162 -19.38 8.06 -10.31
N GLY A 163 -18.26 7.59 -10.85
CA GLY A 163 -18.13 7.14 -12.22
C GLY A 163 -17.19 5.95 -12.29
N TRP A 164 -17.72 4.80 -12.67
CA TRP A 164 -17.01 3.54 -12.69
C TRP A 164 -16.30 3.35 -14.04
N GLY A 165 -14.98 3.34 -14.02
CA GLY A 165 -14.10 3.00 -15.12
C GLY A 165 -13.16 1.83 -14.73
N GLU A 166 -12.07 1.69 -15.47
CA GLU A 166 -10.99 0.77 -15.08
C GLU A 166 -10.38 1.19 -13.73
N ALA A 167 -9.74 0.25 -13.02
CA ALA A 167 -9.24 0.45 -11.66
C ALA A 167 -8.33 1.69 -11.51
N ALA A 168 -7.46 1.98 -12.49
CA ALA A 168 -6.62 3.18 -12.48
C ALA A 168 -7.47 4.46 -12.61
N THR A 169 -8.46 4.48 -13.50
CA THR A 169 -9.39 5.60 -13.65
C THR A 169 -10.22 5.80 -12.39
N CYS A 170 -10.63 4.71 -11.76
CA CYS A 170 -11.33 4.73 -10.48
C CYS A 170 -10.44 5.33 -9.39
N LEU A 171 -9.19 4.88 -9.25
CA LEU A 171 -8.24 5.46 -8.28
C LEU A 171 -7.94 6.93 -8.56
N THR A 172 -7.83 7.31 -9.84
CA THR A 172 -7.71 8.71 -10.25
C THR A 172 -8.90 9.52 -9.72
N ALA A 173 -10.11 9.01 -9.86
CA ALA A 173 -11.33 9.66 -9.39
C ALA A 173 -11.47 9.66 -7.86
N VAL A 174 -11.01 8.60 -7.17
CA VAL A 174 -11.18 8.43 -5.72
C VAL A 174 -10.07 9.10 -4.92
N LEU A 175 -8.82 9.09 -5.43
CA LEU A 175 -7.65 9.66 -4.77
C LEU A 175 -7.26 11.05 -5.29
N GLY A 176 -7.83 11.48 -6.44
CA GLY A 176 -7.46 12.73 -7.08
C GLY A 176 -6.05 12.79 -7.62
N VAL A 177 -5.42 11.66 -7.74
CA VAL A 177 -4.09 11.52 -8.34
C VAL A 177 -4.21 11.46 -9.86
N ASP A 178 -3.14 11.76 -10.58
CA ASP A 178 -3.15 11.49 -12.01
C ASP A 178 -3.04 9.99 -12.32
N VAL A 179 -3.30 9.66 -13.55
CA VAL A 179 -3.30 8.27 -14.04
C VAL A 179 -1.94 7.57 -13.77
N ALA A 180 -0.83 8.32 -13.81
CA ALA A 180 0.48 7.76 -13.55
C ALA A 180 0.64 7.30 -12.09
N VAL A 181 0.22 8.15 -11.15
CA VAL A 181 0.25 7.81 -9.71
C VAL A 181 -0.72 6.65 -9.42
N ALA A 182 -1.91 6.64 -10.01
CA ALA A 182 -2.85 5.54 -9.87
C ALA A 182 -2.27 4.19 -10.35
N TRP A 183 -1.57 4.18 -11.50
CA TRP A 183 -0.88 2.99 -12.00
C TRP A 183 0.27 2.52 -11.11
N ILE A 184 1.02 3.45 -10.52
CA ILE A 184 2.09 3.13 -9.57
C ILE A 184 1.52 2.47 -8.32
N ILE A 185 0.44 3.02 -7.78
CA ILE A 185 -0.29 2.46 -6.64
C ILE A 185 -0.79 1.04 -6.95
N LEU A 186 -1.45 0.87 -8.08
CA LEU A 186 -1.92 -0.44 -8.53
C LEU A 186 -0.78 -1.43 -8.66
N GLY A 187 0.30 -1.05 -9.33
CA GLY A 187 1.46 -1.93 -9.56
C GLY A 187 2.13 -2.37 -8.26
N THR A 188 2.23 -1.48 -7.28
CA THR A 188 2.81 -1.80 -5.97
C THR A 188 1.90 -2.71 -5.14
N CYS A 189 0.62 -2.38 -5.01
CA CYS A 189 -0.30 -3.16 -4.19
C CYS A 189 -0.68 -4.51 -4.84
N THR A 190 -0.84 -4.57 -6.17
CA THR A 190 -1.11 -5.86 -6.85
C THR A 190 0.01 -6.86 -6.67
N THR A 191 1.27 -6.40 -6.64
CA THR A 191 2.41 -7.29 -6.34
C THR A 191 2.32 -7.84 -4.91
N ALA A 192 2.01 -6.99 -3.94
CA ALA A 192 1.80 -7.43 -2.56
C ALA A 192 0.60 -8.39 -2.44
N CYS A 193 -0.41 -8.23 -3.30
CA CYS A 193 -1.60 -9.09 -3.35
C CYS A 193 -1.33 -10.44 -4.04
N ALA A 194 -0.46 -10.47 -5.04
CA ALA A 194 -0.15 -11.68 -5.82
C ALA A 194 0.85 -12.62 -5.14
N ALA A 195 1.55 -12.16 -4.09
CA ALA A 195 2.69 -12.85 -3.49
C ALA A 195 2.35 -14.05 -2.60
N GLN A 196 1.16 -14.67 -2.68
CA GLN A 196 0.71 -15.91 -2.02
C GLN A 196 -0.56 -15.75 -1.12
N PRO A 197 -1.30 -16.85 -0.82
CA PRO A 197 -2.54 -16.81 -0.04
C PRO A 197 -2.39 -16.28 1.40
N ILE A 198 -1.15 -16.26 1.93
CA ILE A 198 -0.80 -15.68 3.24
C ILE A 198 -0.67 -14.14 3.14
N ALA A 199 -0.66 -13.58 1.94
CA ALA A 199 -0.45 -12.16 1.70
C ALA A 199 -1.74 -11.31 1.78
N ALA A 200 -2.91 -11.90 1.93
CA ALA A 200 -4.17 -11.16 2.01
C ALA A 200 -4.16 -10.01 3.04
N PRO A 201 -3.62 -10.18 4.27
CA PRO A 201 -3.48 -9.08 5.21
C PRO A 201 -2.50 -7.99 4.76
N VAL A 202 -1.43 -8.34 4.04
CA VAL A 202 -0.45 -7.37 3.51
C VAL A 202 -1.05 -6.60 2.34
N CYS A 203 -1.79 -7.29 1.46
CA CYS A 203 -2.56 -6.66 0.39
C CYS A 203 -3.57 -5.66 0.96
N ALA A 204 -4.35 -6.08 1.95
CA ALA A 204 -5.30 -5.23 2.64
C ALA A 204 -4.64 -4.02 3.28
N ALA A 205 -3.48 -4.20 3.91
CA ALA A 205 -2.73 -3.12 4.52
C ALA A 205 -2.17 -2.13 3.48
N CYS A 206 -1.69 -2.61 2.32
CA CYS A 206 -1.25 -1.75 1.22
C CYS A 206 -2.37 -0.83 0.75
N ILE A 207 -3.53 -1.40 0.46
CA ILE A 207 -4.69 -0.64 -0.02
C ILE A 207 -5.18 0.34 1.06
N GLY A 208 -5.23 -0.10 2.32
CA GLY A 208 -5.61 0.75 3.44
C GLY A 208 -4.64 1.92 3.67
N ALA A 209 -3.34 1.70 3.47
CA ALA A 209 -2.34 2.77 3.55
C ALA A 209 -2.54 3.82 2.44
N VAL A 210 -2.83 3.38 1.22
CA VAL A 210 -3.15 4.27 0.10
C VAL A 210 -4.40 5.10 0.38
N ALA A 211 -5.45 4.48 0.93
CA ALA A 211 -6.68 5.18 1.31
C ALA A 211 -6.41 6.27 2.37
N ALA A 212 -5.52 6.00 3.33
CA ALA A 212 -5.17 6.94 4.38
C ALA A 212 -4.41 8.17 3.85
N MET A 213 -3.63 8.04 2.77
CA MET A 213 -2.88 9.17 2.19
C MET A 213 -3.78 10.20 1.49
N GLY A 214 -4.90 9.77 0.91
CA GLY A 214 -5.76 10.62 0.09
C GLY A 214 -6.95 11.26 0.83
N ALA A 215 -7.08 11.14 2.15
CA ALA A 215 -8.34 11.45 2.87
C ALA A 215 -9.57 10.79 2.21
N ALA A 216 -9.34 9.81 1.36
CA ALA A 216 -10.36 9.14 0.58
C ALA A 216 -11.17 8.19 1.46
N ASN A 217 -12.40 7.98 1.08
CA ASN A 217 -13.21 6.91 1.65
C ASN A 217 -12.52 5.57 1.36
N VAL A 218 -12.09 4.87 2.41
CA VAL A 218 -11.46 3.54 2.33
C VAL A 218 -12.29 2.60 1.44
N GLY A 219 -13.62 2.65 1.56
CA GLY A 219 -14.53 1.88 0.72
C GLY A 219 -14.42 2.20 -0.78
N GLY A 220 -14.17 3.44 -1.15
CA GLY A 220 -13.97 3.85 -2.55
C GLY A 220 -12.68 3.26 -3.13
N VAL A 221 -11.58 3.32 -2.39
CA VAL A 221 -10.30 2.72 -2.81
C VAL A 221 -10.43 1.20 -2.95
N ILE A 222 -11.07 0.54 -1.99
CA ILE A 222 -11.37 -0.90 -2.04
C ILE A 222 -12.16 -1.25 -3.31
N ALA A 223 -13.20 -0.46 -3.60
CA ALA A 223 -14.02 -0.68 -4.80
C ALA A 223 -13.19 -0.58 -6.09
N CYS A 224 -12.20 0.34 -6.15
CA CYS A 224 -11.31 0.46 -7.30
C CYS A 224 -10.42 -0.76 -7.50
N PHE A 225 -9.87 -1.30 -6.43
CA PHE A 225 -9.12 -2.57 -6.49
C PHE A 225 -10.03 -3.76 -6.82
N GLY A 226 -11.33 -3.64 -6.55
CA GLY A 226 -12.35 -4.61 -6.94
C GLY A 226 -12.56 -4.72 -8.46
N LEU A 227 -12.05 -3.77 -9.25
CA LEU A 227 -12.13 -3.78 -10.71
C LEU A 227 -10.96 -4.52 -11.39
N LEU A 228 -9.92 -4.93 -10.63
CA LEU A 228 -8.83 -5.79 -11.10
C LEU A 228 -9.29 -7.23 -11.22
#